data_4fee8863555b56cf12d0595e3b267eda
#
_entry.id   4fee8863555b56cf12d0595e3b267eda
#
_cell.length_a   1.000
_cell.length_b   1.000
_cell.length_c   1.000
_cell.angle_alpha   90.00
_cell.angle_beta   90.00
_cell.angle_gamma   90.00
#
_symmetry.space_group_name_H-M   'P 1'
#
loop_
_entity.id
_entity.type
_entity.pdbx_description
1 polymer ?
#
loop_
_entity_poly.entity_id
_entity_poly.type
_entity_poly.pdbx_seq_one_letter_code
_entity_poly.pdbx_strand_id
1 'polypeptide(L)'
;MEYSEMLIHRIKDLCRQRGGITVLRLAKMSSLRQSTLDNIIRGNTKDPRVSTLHRIALGFNMTLTEFLDFPELNDYVFEEEEEIINPAELKKHKKTERPASNAVLP
;
A
#
# COMPACT_ATOMS: atom_id res chain seq x y z
N MET A 1 -4.36 12.76 4.45
CA MET A 1 -3.13 11.95 4.62
C MET A 1 -2.73 11.37 3.29
N GLU A 2 -1.49 11.49 2.93
CA GLU A 2 -1.02 10.95 1.67
C GLU A 2 -0.95 9.44 1.71
N TYR A 3 -0.99 8.85 0.53
CA TYR A 3 -0.99 7.39 0.40
C TYR A 3 0.22 6.76 1.08
N SER A 4 1.41 7.34 0.83
CA SER A 4 2.62 6.80 1.44
C SER A 4 2.60 6.92 2.97
N GLU A 5 1.98 7.97 3.49
CA GLU A 5 1.90 8.15 4.94
C GLU A 5 1.08 7.07 5.61
N MET A 6 0.01 6.61 4.94
CA MET A 6 -0.80 5.55 5.49
C MET A 6 0.01 4.27 5.64
N LEU A 7 0.82 3.96 4.64
CA LEU A 7 1.66 2.77 4.68
C LEU A 7 2.72 2.88 5.78
N ILE A 8 3.30 4.07 5.94
CA ILE A 8 4.27 4.29 7.01
C ILE A 8 3.63 4.07 8.37
N HIS A 9 2.44 4.61 8.58
CA HIS A 9 1.74 4.45 9.85
C HIS A 9 1.42 2.98 10.12
N ARG A 10 0.99 2.26 9.08
CA ARG A 10 0.70 0.83 9.21
C ARG A 10 1.93 0.06 9.67
N ILE A 11 3.07 0.33 9.01
CA ILE A 11 4.31 -0.35 9.35
C ILE A 11 4.72 -0.04 10.79
N LYS A 12 4.65 1.25 11.16
CA LYS A 12 5.04 1.64 12.51
C LYS A 12 4.12 1.03 13.57
N ASP A 13 2.83 0.99 13.29
CA ASP A 13 1.88 0.36 14.21
C ASP A 13 2.18 -1.11 14.41
N LEU A 14 2.46 -1.82 13.32
CA LEU A 14 2.76 -3.24 13.42
C LEU A 14 4.07 -3.48 14.17
N CYS A 15 5.06 -2.63 13.96
CA CYS A 15 6.31 -2.72 14.71
C CYS A 15 6.04 -2.57 16.20
N ARG A 16 5.21 -1.58 16.58
CA ARG A 16 4.86 -1.37 17.98
C ARG A 16 4.14 -2.58 18.56
N GLN A 17 3.17 -3.11 17.83
CA GLN A 17 2.39 -4.25 18.28
C GLN A 17 3.23 -5.49 18.51
N ARG A 18 4.38 -5.55 17.86
CA ARG A 18 5.28 -6.70 17.98
C ARG A 18 6.47 -6.41 18.89
N GLY A 19 6.27 -5.54 19.89
CA GLY A 19 7.28 -5.29 20.90
C GLY A 19 8.31 -4.26 20.54
N GLY A 20 8.04 -3.41 19.55
CA GLY A 20 8.96 -2.34 19.19
C GLY A 20 10.08 -2.80 18.27
N ILE A 21 9.75 -3.54 17.23
CA ILE A 21 10.75 -3.99 16.26
C ILE A 21 11.39 -2.78 15.60
N THR A 22 12.72 -2.80 15.49
CA THR A 22 13.45 -1.71 14.82
C THR A 22 13.38 -1.87 13.31
N VAL A 23 13.66 -0.78 12.60
CA VAL A 23 13.70 -0.81 11.14
C VAL A 23 14.73 -1.83 10.64
N LEU A 24 15.90 -1.87 11.28
CA LEU A 24 16.92 -2.83 10.88
C LEU A 24 16.43 -4.26 11.02
N ARG A 25 15.78 -4.56 12.13
CA ARG A 25 15.28 -5.90 12.35
C ARG A 25 14.18 -6.25 11.36
N LEU A 26 13.28 -5.32 11.12
CA LEU A 26 12.21 -5.56 10.15
C LEU A 26 12.78 -5.81 8.76
N ALA A 27 13.80 -5.03 8.37
CA ALA A 27 14.42 -5.22 7.07
C ALA A 27 14.99 -6.63 6.93
N LYS A 28 15.67 -7.11 7.99
CA LYS A 28 16.20 -8.46 7.97
C LYS A 28 15.09 -9.51 7.87
N MET A 29 14.03 -9.32 8.64
CA MET A 29 12.92 -10.26 8.63
C MET A 29 12.18 -10.26 7.29
N SER A 30 12.25 -9.14 6.58
CA SER A 30 11.57 -8.97 5.29
C SER A 30 12.47 -9.30 4.11
N SER A 31 13.72 -9.64 4.35
CA SER A 31 14.72 -9.87 3.30
C SER A 31 14.86 -8.64 2.41
N LEU A 32 14.86 -7.46 3.02
CA LEU A 32 15.03 -6.20 2.34
C LEU A 32 16.32 -5.54 2.80
N ARG A 33 16.88 -4.71 1.94
CA ARG A 33 17.97 -3.84 2.36
C ARG A 33 17.42 -2.84 3.36
N GLN A 34 18.22 -2.51 4.36
CA GLN A 34 17.81 -1.49 5.32
C GLN A 34 17.52 -0.17 4.63
N SER A 35 18.31 0.20 3.61
CA SER A 35 18.10 1.46 2.90
C SER A 35 16.75 1.49 2.19
N THR A 36 16.29 0.35 1.67
CA THR A 36 14.98 0.29 1.03
C THR A 36 13.88 0.60 2.03
N LEU A 37 13.94 -0.02 3.19
CA LEU A 37 12.93 0.19 4.21
C LEU A 37 13.04 1.59 4.81
N ASP A 38 14.25 2.08 5.04
CA ASP A 38 14.46 3.44 5.52
C ASP A 38 13.82 4.46 4.60
N ASN A 39 13.98 4.29 3.28
CA ASN A 39 13.40 5.23 2.33
C ASN A 39 11.89 5.23 2.38
N ILE A 40 11.29 4.08 2.62
CA ILE A 40 9.84 4.02 2.77
C ILE A 40 9.42 4.76 4.04
N ILE A 41 10.07 4.45 5.16
CA ILE A 41 9.71 5.02 6.46
C ILE A 41 9.89 6.53 6.48
N ARG A 42 10.91 7.02 5.79
CA ARG A 42 11.16 8.47 5.74
C ARG A 42 10.29 9.20 4.74
N GLY A 43 9.49 8.47 3.98
CA GLY A 43 8.60 9.09 3.00
C GLY A 43 9.26 9.43 1.68
N ASN A 44 10.47 8.93 1.44
CA ASN A 44 11.17 9.16 0.18
C ASN A 44 10.63 8.30 -0.94
N THR A 45 10.11 7.13 -0.61
CA THR A 45 9.48 6.25 -1.58
C THR A 45 7.98 6.47 -1.51
N LYS A 46 7.44 7.18 -2.50
CA LYS A 46 6.03 7.56 -2.47
C LYS A 46 5.11 6.42 -2.85
N ASP A 47 5.59 5.50 -3.64
CA ASP A 47 4.73 4.43 -4.16
C ASP A 47 5.53 3.13 -4.17
N PRO A 48 5.64 2.47 -3.02
CA PRO A 48 6.39 1.23 -2.93
C PRO A 48 5.79 0.15 -3.81
N ARG A 49 6.65 -0.69 -4.36
CA ARG A 49 6.18 -1.80 -5.17
C ARG A 49 5.39 -2.79 -4.32
N VAL A 50 4.42 -3.43 -4.95
CA VAL A 50 3.64 -4.46 -4.28
C VAL A 50 4.55 -5.57 -3.76
N SER A 51 5.57 -5.95 -4.53
CA SER A 51 6.49 -7.00 -4.07
C SER A 51 7.24 -6.58 -2.81
N THR A 52 7.58 -5.30 -2.69
CA THR A 52 8.24 -4.80 -1.49
C THR A 52 7.29 -4.86 -0.30
N LEU A 53 6.05 -4.47 -0.49
CA LEU A 53 5.04 -4.54 0.57
C LEU A 53 4.78 -5.99 0.97
N HIS A 54 4.81 -6.89 0.01
CA HIS A 54 4.64 -8.32 0.27
C HIS A 54 5.75 -8.84 1.17
N ARG A 55 7.00 -8.44 0.88
CA ARG A 55 8.12 -8.84 1.72
C ARG A 55 7.97 -8.31 3.14
N ILE A 56 7.51 -7.08 3.28
CA ILE A 56 7.28 -6.50 4.61
C ILE A 56 6.19 -7.29 5.34
N ALA A 57 5.12 -7.64 4.64
CA ALA A 57 4.06 -8.46 5.24
C ALA A 57 4.62 -9.78 5.76
N LEU A 58 5.41 -10.46 4.94
CA LEU A 58 6.01 -11.71 5.35
C LEU A 58 6.94 -11.53 6.54
N GLY A 59 7.65 -10.39 6.59
CA GLY A 59 8.48 -10.08 7.74
C GLY A 59 7.69 -9.97 9.03
N PHE A 60 6.45 -9.53 8.94
CA PHE A 60 5.53 -9.48 10.08
C PHE A 60 4.77 -10.79 10.27
N ASN A 61 5.09 -11.81 9.48
CA ASN A 61 4.39 -13.09 9.51
C ASN A 61 2.91 -12.93 9.14
N MET A 62 2.65 -12.11 8.14
CA MET A 62 1.31 -11.83 7.64
C MET A 62 1.24 -12.10 6.15
N THR A 63 0.05 -12.36 5.66
CA THR A 63 -0.16 -12.36 4.21
C THR A 63 -0.19 -10.91 3.72
N LEU A 64 0.01 -10.72 2.43
CA LEU A 64 -0.09 -9.39 1.85
C LEU A 64 -1.49 -8.81 2.07
N THR A 65 -2.51 -9.64 1.93
CA THR A 65 -3.88 -9.20 2.15
C THR A 65 -4.09 -8.70 3.57
N GLU A 66 -3.58 -9.44 4.56
CA GLU A 66 -3.70 -9.03 5.96
C GLU A 66 -2.98 -7.71 6.21
N PHE A 67 -1.80 -7.57 5.63
CA PHE A 67 -1.01 -6.36 5.81
C PHE A 67 -1.75 -5.14 5.28
N LEU A 68 -2.38 -5.28 4.13
CA LEU A 68 -3.07 -4.16 3.46
C LEU A 68 -4.49 -3.94 3.97
N ASP A 69 -4.97 -4.78 4.85
CA ASP A 69 -6.34 -4.68 5.34
C ASP A 69 -6.39 -3.78 6.57
N PHE A 70 -6.44 -2.48 6.34
CA PHE A 70 -6.61 -1.52 7.42
C PHE A 70 -7.46 -0.36 6.93
N PRO A 71 -8.22 0.28 7.84
CA PRO A 71 -9.27 1.23 7.44
C PRO A 71 -8.78 2.40 6.59
N GLU A 72 -7.65 2.98 6.94
CA GLU A 72 -7.16 4.14 6.21
C GLU A 72 -6.92 3.82 4.74
N LEU A 73 -6.43 2.62 4.47
CA LEU A 73 -6.20 2.22 3.09
C LEU A 73 -7.50 1.83 2.40
N ASN A 74 -8.34 1.06 3.09
CA ASN A 74 -9.58 0.58 2.51
C ASN A 74 -10.52 1.72 2.15
N ASP A 75 -10.50 2.78 2.95
CA ASP A 75 -11.40 3.92 2.76
C ASP A 75 -10.78 5.06 1.97
N TYR A 76 -9.58 4.85 1.45
CA TYR A 76 -8.87 5.91 0.75
C TYR A 76 -9.58 6.31 -0.54
N VAL A 77 -9.65 7.63 -0.79
CA VAL A 77 -10.26 8.17 -1.99
C VAL A 77 -9.19 8.94 -2.76
N PHE A 78 -8.96 8.53 -4.00
CA PHE A 78 -8.00 9.22 -4.86
C PHE A 78 -8.60 10.49 -5.43
N GLU A 79 -7.75 11.52 -5.60
CA GLU A 79 -8.16 12.73 -6.28
C GLU A 79 -8.15 12.50 -7.78
N GLU A 80 -9.10 13.13 -8.47
CA GLU A 80 -9.13 13.02 -9.91
C GLU A 80 -8.06 13.91 -10.54
N GLU A 81 -7.50 13.42 -11.61
CA GLU A 81 -6.54 14.19 -12.38
C GLU A 81 -7.27 14.85 -13.53
N GLU A 82 -7.56 16.13 -13.38
CA GLU A 82 -8.44 16.85 -14.30
C GLU A 82 -7.94 16.84 -15.73
N GLU A 83 -6.64 16.92 -15.91
CA GLU A 83 -6.07 17.09 -17.24
C GLU A 83 -6.19 15.86 -18.12
N ILE A 84 -6.51 14.71 -17.57
CA ILE A 84 -6.60 13.49 -18.36
C ILE A 84 -7.99 12.92 -18.45
N ILE A 85 -8.97 13.51 -17.79
CA ILE A 85 -10.30 12.94 -17.74
C ILE A 85 -11.31 13.98 -18.23
N ASN A 86 -12.03 13.66 -19.31
CA ASN A 86 -13.18 14.47 -19.69
C ASN A 86 -14.43 13.76 -19.20
N PRO A 87 -15.56 14.48 -19.15
CA PRO A 87 -16.78 13.91 -18.58
C PRO A 87 -17.24 12.62 -19.24
N ALA A 88 -17.08 12.53 -20.55
CA ALA A 88 -17.53 11.34 -21.25
C ALA A 88 -16.68 10.13 -20.88
N GLU A 89 -15.38 10.33 -20.81
CA GLU A 89 -14.48 9.24 -20.45
C GLU A 89 -14.69 8.82 -19.02
N LEU A 90 -14.96 9.76 -18.16
CA LEU A 90 -15.20 9.46 -16.77
C LEU A 90 -16.41 8.57 -16.60
N LYS A 91 -17.47 8.85 -17.34
CA LYS A 91 -18.67 8.03 -17.28
C LYS A 91 -18.40 6.61 -17.78
N LYS A 92 -17.68 6.50 -18.88
CA LYS A 92 -17.33 5.18 -19.38
C LYS A 92 -16.53 4.41 -18.38
N HIS A 93 -15.58 5.06 -17.76
CA HIS A 93 -14.71 4.44 -16.80
C HIS A 93 -15.50 3.87 -15.65
N LYS A 94 -16.43 4.64 -15.13
CA LYS A 94 -17.24 4.18 -14.03
C LYS A 94 -18.07 2.97 -14.39
N LYS A 95 -18.57 2.95 -15.61
CA LYS A 95 -19.38 1.82 -16.04
C LYS A 95 -18.58 0.56 -16.16
N THR A 96 -17.35 0.68 -16.65
CA THR A 96 -16.56 -0.52 -16.89
C THR A 96 -16.00 -1.11 -15.63
N GLU A 97 -15.77 -0.27 -14.64
CA GLU A 97 -15.09 -0.80 -13.49
C GLU A 97 -15.89 -1.84 -12.77
N ARG A 98 -17.15 -1.84 -13.03
CA ARG A 98 -17.82 -2.82 -12.34
C ARG A 98 -18.06 -3.96 -13.11
N PRO A 99 -18.02 -4.12 -13.92
CA PRO A 99 -18.30 -5.39 -14.29
C PRO A 99 -17.31 -6.11 -14.75
N ALA A 100 -17.12 -5.69 -14.77
CA ALA A 100 -16.67 -6.52 -15.04
C ALA A 100 -16.07 -7.17 -14.65
N SER A 101 -16.11 -6.72 -14.63
CA SER A 101 -15.68 -7.34 -14.38
C SER A 101 -15.70 -8.23 -14.06
N ASN A 102 -15.79 -7.94 -14.11
CA ASN A 102 -15.73 -8.80 -13.99
C ASN A 102 -15.84 -9.67 -14.17
N ALA A 103 -16.02 -9.37 -14.33
CA ALA A 103 -16.09 -10.21 -14.53
C ALA A 103 -15.73 -10.92 -15.03
N VAL A 104 -15.58 -10.58 -15.37
CA VAL A 104 -15.25 -11.23 -15.66
C VAL A 104 -14.61 -11.84 -15.80
N LEU A 105 -14.28 -11.53 -15.79
CA LEU A 105 -13.63 -12.07 -15.82
C LEU A 105 -13.38 -12.95 -15.69
N PRO A 106 -13.45 -13.16 -15.80
CA PRO A 106 -13.16 -14.06 -15.69
C PRO A 106 -12.82 -14.77 -15.92
#